data_bfd82a5d026fa492f290e4e3521dff03
#
_entry.id   bfd82a5d026fa492f290e4e3521dff03
#
_cell.length_a   1.000
_cell.length_b   1.000
_cell.length_c   1.000
_cell.angle_alpha   90.00
_cell.angle_beta   90.00
_cell.angle_gamma   90.00
#
_symmetry.space_group_name_H-M   'P 1'
#
loop_
_entity.id
_entity.type
_entity.pdbx_description
1 polymer ?
#
loop_
_entity_poly.entity_id
_entity_poly.type
_entity_poly.pdbx_seq_one_letter_code
_entity_poly.pdbx_strand_id
1 'polypeptide(L)'
;MAAKPKYYIVEASALPEVFLKVAEAKRLLSTGEASTVNEATRMTDISRSAFYKYRDAVLPFQNMMTGRIITFQILLHDEPGLLSEILKLFAETKANIITINSIVPSNGTAVVTISAETMDLTISLEDMMHQLAAIRGVVKADVLAG
;
A
#
# COMPACT_ATOMS: atom_id res chain seq x y z
N MET A 1 5.64 -11.46 28.27
CA MET A 1 5.53 -10.51 27.15
C MET A 1 5.74 -11.22 25.82
N ALA A 2 4.81 -11.06 24.92
CA ALA A 2 4.98 -11.61 23.61
C ALA A 2 6.02 -10.80 22.82
N ALA A 3 7.00 -11.47 22.24
CA ALA A 3 7.94 -10.84 21.33
C ALA A 3 7.23 -10.43 20.04
N LYS A 4 7.69 -9.35 19.40
CA LYS A 4 7.20 -8.98 18.08
C LYS A 4 7.53 -10.12 17.09
N PRO A 5 6.57 -10.53 16.24
CA PRO A 5 6.85 -11.59 15.28
C PRO A 5 7.90 -11.14 14.26
N LYS A 6 8.78 -12.07 13.88
CA LYS A 6 9.70 -11.89 12.77
C LYS A 6 9.08 -12.48 11.52
N TYR A 7 9.26 -11.78 10.40
CA TYR A 7 8.81 -12.26 9.11
C TYR A 7 10.00 -12.49 8.18
N TYR A 8 9.87 -13.50 7.35
CA TYR A 8 10.86 -13.81 6.31
C TYR A 8 10.15 -13.81 4.96
N ILE A 9 10.84 -13.34 3.95
CA ILE A 9 10.35 -13.46 2.57
C ILE A 9 10.89 -14.75 2.01
N VAL A 10 10.00 -15.63 1.61
CA VAL A 10 10.35 -16.96 1.08
C VAL A 10 9.62 -17.15 -0.26
N GLU A 11 10.36 -17.64 -1.25
CA GLU A 11 9.77 -17.98 -2.54
C GLU A 11 8.70 -19.06 -2.35
N ALA A 12 7.54 -18.89 -2.98
CA ALA A 12 6.40 -19.80 -2.81
C ALA A 12 6.75 -21.27 -3.10
N SER A 13 7.62 -21.51 -4.07
CA SER A 13 8.06 -22.87 -4.44
C SER A 13 8.83 -23.59 -3.33
N ALA A 14 9.42 -22.83 -2.39
CA ALA A 14 10.16 -23.39 -1.25
C ALA A 14 9.28 -23.65 -0.03
N LEU A 15 8.02 -23.19 -0.06
CA LEU A 15 7.11 -23.38 1.08
C LEU A 15 6.41 -24.73 1.04
N PRO A 16 6.15 -25.33 2.21
CA PRO A 16 5.20 -26.43 2.30
C PRO A 16 3.84 -26.05 1.72
N GLU A 17 3.22 -26.99 1.03
CA GLU A 17 1.96 -26.77 0.32
C GLU A 17 0.84 -26.23 1.24
N VAL A 18 0.82 -26.64 2.50
CA VAL A 18 -0.20 -26.20 3.46
C VAL A 18 -0.25 -24.69 3.59
N PHE A 19 0.89 -24.00 3.54
CA PHE A 19 0.93 -22.55 3.63
C PHE A 19 0.30 -21.86 2.43
N LEU A 20 0.52 -22.40 1.24
CA LEU A 20 -0.09 -21.90 0.01
C LEU A 20 -1.60 -22.11 0.02
N LYS A 21 -2.05 -23.23 0.54
CA LYS A 21 -3.47 -23.55 0.67
C LYS A 21 -4.15 -22.66 1.72
N VAL A 22 -3.47 -22.36 2.81
CA VAL A 22 -3.99 -21.41 3.81
C VAL A 22 -4.15 -20.02 3.21
N ALA A 23 -3.15 -19.57 2.45
CA ALA A 23 -3.22 -18.28 1.76
C ALA A 23 -4.40 -18.24 0.78
N GLU A 24 -4.61 -19.31 0.01
CA GLU A 24 -5.73 -19.41 -0.93
C GLU A 24 -7.07 -19.45 -0.22
N ALA A 25 -7.20 -20.18 0.88
CA ALA A 25 -8.41 -20.19 1.68
C ALA A 25 -8.77 -18.80 2.21
N LYS A 26 -7.76 -18.05 2.66
CA LYS A 26 -7.94 -16.65 3.09
C LYS A 26 -8.41 -15.77 1.94
N ARG A 27 -7.85 -15.96 0.76
CA ARG A 27 -8.27 -15.21 -0.44
C ARG A 27 -9.73 -15.49 -0.77
N LEU A 28 -10.15 -16.76 -0.77
CA LEU A 28 -11.52 -17.15 -1.04
C LEU A 28 -12.51 -16.52 -0.06
N LEU A 29 -12.13 -16.44 1.21
CA LEU A 29 -12.95 -15.78 2.23
C LEU A 29 -13.03 -14.26 2.01
N SER A 30 -11.92 -13.63 1.66
CA SER A 30 -11.88 -12.17 1.47
C SER A 30 -12.66 -11.72 0.24
N THR A 31 -12.70 -12.54 -0.82
CA THR A 31 -13.41 -12.21 -2.05
C THR A 31 -14.89 -12.63 -2.03
N GLY A 32 -15.30 -13.41 -1.02
CA GLY A 32 -16.64 -13.95 -0.95
C GLY A 32 -16.87 -15.20 -1.82
N GLU A 33 -15.84 -15.70 -2.50
CA GLU A 33 -15.93 -16.97 -3.24
C GLU A 33 -16.20 -18.14 -2.30
N ALA A 34 -15.76 -18.03 -1.04
CA ALA A 34 -16.15 -18.90 0.04
C ALA A 34 -16.82 -18.06 1.14
N SER A 35 -17.96 -18.52 1.64
CA SER A 35 -18.74 -17.81 2.66
C SER A 35 -18.31 -18.17 4.09
N THR A 36 -17.75 -19.34 4.27
CA THR A 36 -17.38 -19.89 5.59
C THR A 36 -16.00 -20.52 5.55
N VAL A 37 -15.39 -20.65 6.72
CA VAL A 37 -14.11 -21.36 6.86
C VAL A 37 -14.24 -22.82 6.42
N ASN A 38 -15.35 -23.47 6.72
CA ASN A 38 -15.61 -24.83 6.26
C ASN A 38 -15.57 -24.95 4.73
N GLU A 39 -16.20 -24.01 4.06
CA GLU A 39 -16.22 -23.98 2.59
C GLU A 39 -14.82 -23.72 2.03
N ALA A 40 -14.13 -22.70 2.56
CA ALA A 40 -12.78 -22.35 2.12
C ALA A 40 -11.79 -23.50 2.30
N THR A 41 -11.81 -24.16 3.45
CA THR A 41 -10.90 -25.29 3.73
C THR A 41 -11.23 -26.51 2.88
N ARG A 42 -12.50 -26.75 2.61
CA ARG A 42 -12.90 -27.85 1.71
C ARG A 42 -12.44 -27.57 0.28
N MET A 43 -12.59 -26.35 -0.21
CA MET A 43 -12.18 -25.96 -1.56
C MET A 43 -10.65 -26.04 -1.75
N THR A 44 -9.88 -25.82 -0.70
CA THR A 44 -8.43 -25.85 -0.74
C THR A 44 -7.84 -27.17 -0.24
N ASP A 45 -8.67 -28.12 0.16
CA ASP A 45 -8.26 -29.45 0.63
C ASP A 45 -7.30 -29.38 1.82
N ILE A 46 -7.65 -28.60 2.83
CA ILE A 46 -6.94 -28.56 4.11
C ILE A 46 -7.94 -28.74 5.26
N SER A 47 -7.43 -29.15 6.43
CA SER A 47 -8.27 -29.22 7.63
C SER A 47 -8.53 -27.83 8.20
N ARG A 48 -9.64 -27.68 8.92
CA ARG A 48 -9.88 -26.45 9.68
C ARG A 48 -8.79 -26.20 10.71
N SER A 49 -8.28 -27.25 11.31
CA SER A 49 -7.21 -27.19 12.28
C SER A 49 -5.95 -26.56 11.68
N ALA A 50 -5.54 -26.99 10.47
CA ALA A 50 -4.40 -26.42 9.76
C ALA A 50 -4.65 -24.94 9.41
N PHE A 51 -5.88 -24.62 8.96
CA PHE A 51 -6.24 -23.24 8.65
C PHE A 51 -6.08 -22.33 9.87
N TYR A 52 -6.67 -22.70 10.99
CA TYR A 52 -6.60 -21.89 12.20
C TYR A 52 -5.19 -21.79 12.77
N LYS A 53 -4.39 -22.86 12.63
CA LYS A 53 -3.01 -22.88 13.10
C LYS A 53 -2.14 -21.83 12.38
N TYR A 54 -2.32 -21.69 11.08
CA TYR A 54 -1.45 -20.86 10.24
C TYR A 54 -2.12 -19.58 9.74
N ARG A 55 -3.38 -19.36 10.03
CA ARG A 55 -4.16 -18.23 9.52
C ARG A 55 -3.47 -16.88 9.71
N ASP A 56 -2.94 -16.62 10.90
CA ASP A 56 -2.34 -15.33 11.23
C ASP A 56 -0.84 -15.28 10.92
N ALA A 57 -0.24 -16.43 10.61
CA ALA A 57 1.18 -16.53 10.30
C ALA A 57 1.48 -16.45 8.79
N VAL A 58 0.49 -16.73 7.95
CA VAL A 58 0.64 -16.69 6.50
C VAL A 58 -0.09 -15.48 5.94
N LEU A 59 0.68 -14.54 5.42
CA LEU A 59 0.16 -13.31 4.82
C LEU A 59 0.62 -13.23 3.38
N PRO A 60 -0.29 -13.05 2.40
CA PRO A 60 0.13 -12.83 1.02
C PRO A 60 1.00 -11.57 0.93
N PHE A 61 2.15 -11.70 0.28
CA PHE A 61 3.07 -10.58 0.15
C PHE A 61 2.40 -9.38 -0.55
N GLN A 62 1.52 -9.64 -1.50
CA GLN A 62 0.75 -8.62 -2.19
C GLN A 62 -0.12 -7.80 -1.23
N ASN A 63 -0.68 -8.43 -0.18
CA ASN A 63 -1.47 -7.69 0.81
C ASN A 63 -0.61 -6.76 1.66
N MET A 64 0.69 -7.04 1.76
CA MET A 64 1.64 -6.15 2.43
C MET A 64 2.08 -5.01 1.52
N MET A 65 1.98 -5.20 0.19
CA MET A 65 2.43 -4.25 -0.82
C MET A 65 1.26 -3.55 -1.52
N THR A 66 0.18 -4.28 -1.81
CA THR A 66 -1.03 -3.72 -2.40
C THR A 66 -1.87 -3.05 -1.33
N GLY A 67 -2.62 -2.06 -1.69
CA GLY A 67 -3.28 -1.22 -0.71
C GLY A 67 -2.29 -0.41 0.09
N ARG A 68 -1.05 -0.40 -0.34
CA ARG A 68 0.02 0.33 0.28
C ARG A 68 -0.26 1.81 0.22
N ILE A 69 -0.31 2.40 1.39
CA ILE A 69 -0.45 3.84 1.51
C ILE A 69 0.94 4.43 1.58
N ILE A 70 1.25 5.28 0.63
CA ILE A 70 2.50 6.04 0.62
C ILE A 70 2.21 7.47 1.04
N THR A 71 3.01 7.97 1.94
CA THR A 71 2.93 9.36 2.40
C THR A 71 4.03 10.17 1.74
N PHE A 72 3.61 11.13 0.94
CA PHE A 72 4.49 12.06 0.22
C PHE A 72 4.56 13.36 1.00
N GLN A 73 5.76 13.89 1.15
CA GLN A 73 5.95 15.24 1.68
C GLN A 73 6.50 16.11 0.57
N ILE A 74 5.83 17.21 0.30
CA ILE A 74 6.17 18.11 -0.79
C ILE A 74 6.37 19.51 -0.21
N LEU A 75 7.58 20.02 -0.38
CA LEU A 75 7.90 21.41 -0.08
C LEU A 75 7.72 22.23 -1.36
N LEU A 76 6.88 23.22 -1.32
CA LEU A 76 6.56 24.02 -2.50
C LEU A 76 6.46 25.50 -2.15
N HIS A 77 6.55 26.34 -3.17
CA HIS A 77 6.27 27.75 -2.99
C HIS A 77 4.76 27.95 -2.77
N ASP A 78 4.40 28.88 -1.89
CA ASP A 78 2.99 29.20 -1.63
C ASP A 78 2.46 30.08 -2.77
N GLU A 79 2.12 29.42 -3.88
CA GLU A 79 1.63 30.07 -5.10
C GLU A 79 0.26 29.52 -5.49
N PRO A 80 -0.65 30.37 -5.96
CA PRO A 80 -1.96 29.91 -6.44
C PRO A 80 -1.83 28.90 -7.57
N GLY A 81 -2.64 27.83 -7.50
CA GLY A 81 -2.72 26.80 -8.53
C GLY A 81 -1.67 25.70 -8.46
N LEU A 82 -0.63 25.86 -7.65
CA LEU A 82 0.44 24.85 -7.56
C LEU A 82 -0.06 23.55 -6.93
N LEU A 83 -0.83 23.65 -5.86
CA LEU A 83 -1.43 22.45 -5.25
C LEU A 83 -2.33 21.72 -6.24
N SER A 84 -3.09 22.44 -7.05
CA SER A 84 -3.95 21.86 -8.07
C SER A 84 -3.15 21.08 -9.11
N GLU A 85 -1.99 21.57 -9.53
CA GLU A 85 -1.10 20.85 -10.44
C GLU A 85 -0.60 19.56 -9.82
N ILE A 86 -0.23 19.60 -8.55
CA ILE A 86 0.22 18.41 -7.81
C ILE A 86 -0.90 17.38 -7.75
N LEU A 87 -2.11 17.80 -7.37
CA LEU A 87 -3.27 16.90 -7.27
C LEU A 87 -3.64 16.32 -8.64
N LYS A 88 -3.47 17.10 -9.71
CA LYS A 88 -3.69 16.62 -11.07
C LYS A 88 -2.74 15.47 -11.42
N LEU A 89 -1.47 15.57 -11.03
CA LEU A 89 -0.51 14.49 -11.25
C LEU A 89 -0.93 13.21 -10.53
N PHE A 90 -1.40 13.31 -9.28
CA PHE A 90 -1.95 12.16 -8.56
C PHE A 90 -3.13 11.54 -9.29
N ALA A 91 -4.04 12.36 -9.80
CA ALA A 91 -5.20 11.88 -10.54
C ALA A 91 -4.80 11.19 -11.86
N GLU A 92 -3.88 11.77 -12.61
CA GLU A 92 -3.41 11.23 -13.89
C GLU A 92 -2.67 9.91 -13.73
N THR A 93 -1.95 9.74 -12.64
CA THR A 93 -1.19 8.52 -12.35
C THR A 93 -2.01 7.47 -11.61
N LYS A 94 -3.28 7.76 -11.31
CA LYS A 94 -4.21 6.89 -10.58
C LYS A 94 -3.77 6.58 -9.15
N ALA A 95 -3.08 7.51 -8.51
CA ALA A 95 -2.85 7.47 -7.08
C ALA A 95 -4.11 7.96 -6.36
N ASN A 96 -4.71 7.12 -5.55
CA ASN A 96 -5.94 7.47 -4.83
C ASN A 96 -5.62 8.21 -3.53
N ILE A 97 -5.87 9.50 -3.52
CA ILE A 97 -5.56 10.35 -2.35
C ILE A 97 -6.51 10.03 -1.20
N ILE A 98 -5.94 9.77 -0.04
CA ILE A 98 -6.69 9.48 1.19
C ILE A 98 -6.71 10.71 2.10
N THR A 99 -5.56 11.34 2.31
CA THR A 99 -5.46 12.53 3.16
C THR A 99 -4.54 13.56 2.52
N ILE A 100 -4.86 14.82 2.77
CA ILE A 100 -4.02 15.96 2.42
C ILE A 100 -3.94 16.87 3.64
N ASN A 101 -2.72 17.20 4.05
CA ASN A 101 -2.48 18.19 5.08
C ASN A 101 -1.53 19.25 4.53
N SER A 102 -1.86 20.49 4.71
CA SER A 102 -1.04 21.62 4.26
C SER A 102 -0.71 22.51 5.42
N ILE A 103 0.56 22.82 5.57
CA ILE A 103 1.08 23.77 6.53
C ILE A 103 1.72 24.89 5.75
N VAL A 104 1.27 26.14 6.00
CA VAL A 104 1.83 27.34 5.36
C VAL A 104 2.75 28.01 6.36
N PRO A 105 4.06 27.77 6.27
CA PRO A 105 5.01 28.49 7.10
C PRO A 105 5.15 29.95 6.66
N SER A 106 5.74 30.77 7.51
CA SER A 106 5.81 32.21 7.33
C SER A 106 6.75 32.69 6.21
N ASN A 107 7.46 31.77 5.54
CA ASN A 107 8.54 32.11 4.61
C ASN A 107 8.17 32.00 3.13
N GLY A 108 6.87 32.03 2.80
CA GLY A 108 6.42 31.91 1.40
C GLY A 108 6.52 30.52 0.82
N THR A 109 6.79 29.52 1.65
CA THR A 109 6.78 28.11 1.26
C THR A 109 5.68 27.38 2.03
N ALA A 110 5.20 26.29 1.48
CA ALA A 110 4.21 25.43 2.12
C ALA A 110 4.74 23.99 2.14
N VAL A 111 4.38 23.26 3.18
CA VAL A 111 4.63 21.83 3.26
C VAL A 111 3.28 21.13 3.10
N VAL A 112 3.18 20.29 2.09
CA VAL A 112 1.99 19.49 1.83
C VAL A 112 2.34 18.03 2.05
N THR A 113 1.56 17.36 2.88
CA THR A 113 1.69 15.93 3.14
C THR A 113 0.47 15.24 2.54
N ILE A 114 0.70 14.34 1.60
CA ILE A 114 -0.34 13.60 0.90
C ILE A 114 -0.14 12.13 1.14
N SER A 115 -1.15 11.46 1.70
CA SER A 115 -1.18 10.01 1.80
C SER A 115 -2.11 9.48 0.72
N ALA A 116 -1.60 8.55 -0.08
CA ALA A 116 -2.33 7.99 -1.22
C ALA A 116 -2.11 6.50 -1.35
N GLU A 117 -3.16 5.80 -1.77
CA GLU A 117 -3.04 4.41 -2.20
C GLU A 117 -2.40 4.37 -3.58
N THR A 118 -1.40 3.52 -3.73
CA THR A 118 -0.59 3.42 -4.96
C THR A 118 -0.76 2.08 -5.67
N MET A 119 -1.79 1.31 -5.31
CA MET A 119 -2.05 0.00 -5.90
C MET A 119 -2.21 0.07 -7.42
N ASP A 120 -2.94 1.06 -7.91
CA ASP A 120 -3.26 1.22 -9.33
C ASP A 120 -2.36 2.23 -10.03
N LEU A 121 -1.24 2.60 -9.42
CA LEU A 121 -0.32 3.57 -9.96
C LEU A 121 0.15 3.16 -11.36
N THR A 122 0.01 4.04 -12.34
CA THR A 122 0.31 3.75 -13.75
C THR A 122 1.78 3.90 -14.12
N ILE A 123 2.56 4.52 -13.24
CA ILE A 123 4.01 4.71 -13.41
C ILE A 123 4.72 4.19 -12.16
N SER A 124 6.03 4.06 -12.21
CA SER A 124 6.80 3.69 -11.03
C SER A 124 6.76 4.82 -9.99
N LEU A 125 6.95 4.45 -8.72
CA LEU A 125 7.06 5.46 -7.66
C LEU A 125 8.22 6.42 -7.93
N GLU A 126 9.32 5.91 -8.45
CA GLU A 126 10.48 6.72 -8.82
C GLU A 126 10.13 7.76 -9.87
N ASP A 127 9.43 7.34 -10.94
CA ASP A 127 8.98 8.26 -11.99
C ASP A 127 8.02 9.30 -11.44
N MET A 128 7.12 8.90 -10.55
CA MET A 128 6.20 9.82 -9.92
C MET A 128 6.94 10.88 -9.10
N MET A 129 7.96 10.47 -8.35
CA MET A 129 8.78 11.40 -7.57
C MET A 129 9.54 12.37 -8.48
N HIS A 130 10.04 11.89 -9.62
CA HIS A 130 10.69 12.75 -10.61
C HIS A 130 9.72 13.77 -11.20
N GLN A 131 8.51 13.34 -11.52
CA GLN A 131 7.50 14.24 -12.07
C GLN A 131 7.02 15.27 -11.04
N LEU A 132 6.88 14.88 -9.79
CA LEU A 132 6.57 15.82 -8.70
C LEU A 132 7.66 16.88 -8.56
N ALA A 133 8.90 16.45 -8.54
CA ALA A 133 10.05 17.37 -8.41
C ALA A 133 10.22 18.28 -9.63
N ALA A 134 9.72 17.87 -10.80
CA ALA A 134 9.79 18.64 -12.02
C ALA A 134 8.70 19.72 -12.13
N ILE A 135 7.68 19.68 -11.30
CA ILE A 135 6.63 20.71 -11.29
C ILE A 135 7.26 22.04 -10.87
N ARG A 136 7.06 23.08 -11.68
CA ARG A 136 7.58 24.40 -11.36
C ARG A 136 6.96 24.92 -10.07
N GLY A 137 7.80 25.30 -9.11
CA GLY A 137 7.38 25.76 -7.80
C GLY A 137 7.52 24.69 -6.71
N VAL A 138 7.74 23.44 -7.07
CA VAL A 138 8.09 22.38 -6.12
C VAL A 138 9.59 22.50 -5.81
N VAL A 139 9.91 22.70 -4.53
CA VAL A 139 11.28 22.80 -4.05
C VAL A 139 11.87 21.41 -3.82
N LYS A 140 11.08 20.53 -3.20
CA LYS A 140 11.53 19.19 -2.83
C LYS A 140 10.33 18.27 -2.66
N ALA A 141 10.48 17.01 -3.04
CA ALA A 141 9.48 15.98 -2.83
C ALA A 141 10.16 14.74 -2.25
N ASP A 142 9.61 14.23 -1.16
CA ASP A 142 10.14 13.05 -0.46
C ASP A 142 9.02 12.07 -0.14
N VAL A 143 9.38 10.80 0.06
CA VAL A 143 8.51 9.79 0.63
C VAL A 143 8.84 9.68 2.12
N LEU A 144 7.83 9.89 2.98
CA LEU A 144 8.00 9.79 4.43
C LEU A 144 7.76 8.37 4.94
N ALA A 145 6.76 7.69 4.38
CA ALA A 145 6.36 6.37 4.80
C ALA A 145 5.72 5.61 3.63
N GLY A 146 5.91 4.32 3.63
CA GLY A 146 5.37 3.46 2.59
C GLY A 146 5.73 2.01 2.74
#